data_46f12febd8b8cf3af735a817eca9419c
#
_entry.id   46f12febd8b8cf3af735a817eca9419c
#
_cell.length_a   1.000
_cell.length_b   1.000
_cell.length_c   1.000
_cell.angle_alpha   90.00
_cell.angle_beta   90.00
_cell.angle_gamma   90.00
#
_symmetry.space_group_name_H-M   'P 1'
#
loop_
_entity.id
_entity.type
_entity.pdbx_description
1 polymer ?
#
loop_
_entity_poly.entity_id
_entity_poly.type
_entity_poly.pdbx_seq_one_letter_code
_entity_poly.pdbx_strand_id
1 'polypeptide(L)'
;MNTRFVVTLILSSLFTGVGIGIVTAIQRDLAQGVKVAALATLLVGVLMAVIIIPIQLFATRKLTSQECQPRQSREFTVAGTLLSVLDLLYKALSELTFIRSIEMNIESKSIIAKTRMSWASYGEVIAIEARAVEEGKVLVKISSGPAAKFTVADYGKNARNLQAVFIKLSTLGVEVVQPIDANLT
;
A
#
# COMPACT_ATOMS: atom_id res chain seq x y z
N MET A 1 2.35 3.57 -15.80
CA MET A 1 2.79 2.24 -15.27
C MET A 1 4.04 2.45 -14.43
N ASN A 2 4.09 1.92 -13.21
CA ASN A 2 5.21 2.16 -12.28
C ASN A 2 6.47 1.41 -12.76
N THR A 3 7.60 2.11 -12.90
CA THR A 3 8.88 1.53 -13.35
C THR A 3 9.32 0.33 -12.49
N ARG A 4 9.10 0.39 -11.18
CA ARG A 4 9.40 -0.72 -10.26
C ARG A 4 8.62 -1.99 -10.58
N PHE A 5 7.36 -1.85 -10.99
CA PHE A 5 6.53 -2.98 -11.40
C PHE A 5 7.06 -3.68 -12.66
N VAL A 6 7.45 -2.90 -13.69
CA VAL A 6 8.05 -3.43 -14.91
C VAL A 6 9.35 -4.17 -14.61
N VAL A 7 10.20 -3.57 -13.77
CA VAL A 7 11.47 -4.19 -13.35
C VAL A 7 11.22 -5.51 -12.63
N THR A 8 10.22 -5.59 -11.74
CA THR A 8 9.90 -6.84 -11.03
C THR A 8 9.41 -7.92 -11.98
N LEU A 9 8.57 -7.57 -12.96
CA LEU A 9 8.13 -8.52 -13.99
C LEU A 9 9.32 -9.10 -14.79
N ILE A 10 10.22 -8.24 -15.23
CA ILE A 10 11.41 -8.64 -15.96
C ILE A 10 12.29 -9.55 -15.10
N LEU A 11 12.57 -9.16 -13.85
CA LEU A 11 13.42 -9.93 -12.95
C LEU A 11 12.81 -11.31 -12.62
N SER A 12 11.49 -11.38 -12.34
CA SER A 12 10.85 -12.67 -12.06
C SER A 12 10.85 -13.59 -13.27
N SER A 13 10.63 -13.07 -14.48
CA SER A 13 10.70 -13.84 -15.71
C SER A 13 12.11 -14.37 -16.00
N LEU A 14 13.13 -13.53 -15.80
CA LEU A 14 14.54 -13.88 -15.92
C LEU A 14 14.92 -14.98 -14.92
N PHE A 15 14.57 -14.80 -13.65
CA PHE A 15 14.87 -15.76 -12.60
C PHE A 15 14.27 -17.16 -12.89
N THR A 16 13.00 -17.19 -13.32
CA THR A 16 12.32 -18.42 -13.70
C THR A 16 12.99 -19.08 -14.92
N GLY A 17 13.27 -18.31 -15.96
CA GLY A 17 13.90 -18.82 -17.18
C GLY A 17 15.31 -19.37 -16.94
N VAL A 18 16.13 -18.66 -16.17
CA VAL A 18 17.48 -19.11 -15.79
C VAL A 18 17.41 -20.41 -14.98
N GLY A 19 16.49 -20.51 -14.01
CA GLY A 19 16.31 -21.73 -13.21
C GLY A 19 15.99 -22.96 -14.08
N ILE A 20 15.03 -22.82 -15.00
CA ILE A 20 14.66 -23.89 -15.93
C ILE A 20 15.86 -24.23 -16.86
N GLY A 21 16.59 -23.21 -17.34
CA GLY A 21 17.76 -23.40 -18.21
C GLY A 21 18.89 -24.15 -17.52
N ILE A 22 19.18 -23.87 -16.26
CA ILE A 22 20.20 -24.60 -15.48
C ILE A 22 19.82 -26.08 -15.35
N VAL A 23 18.56 -26.38 -14.99
CA VAL A 23 18.11 -27.79 -14.90
C VAL A 23 18.26 -28.50 -16.25
N THR A 24 17.91 -27.84 -17.35
CA THR A 24 18.05 -28.42 -18.69
C THR A 24 19.52 -28.63 -19.08
N ALA A 25 20.40 -27.68 -18.75
CA ALA A 25 21.83 -27.79 -19.02
C ALA A 25 22.48 -28.97 -18.29
N ILE A 26 22.05 -29.23 -17.04
CA ILE A 26 22.53 -30.39 -16.25
C ILE A 26 22.03 -31.69 -16.86
N GLN A 27 20.79 -31.74 -17.38
CA GLN A 27 20.19 -32.98 -17.90
C GLN A 27 20.60 -33.30 -19.35
N ARG A 28 20.96 -32.32 -20.15
CA ARG A 28 21.25 -32.49 -21.59
C ARG A 28 22.62 -31.92 -21.95
N ASP A 29 22.66 -30.61 -22.26
CA ASP A 29 23.87 -29.85 -22.58
C ASP A 29 23.64 -28.35 -22.37
N LEU A 30 24.74 -27.59 -22.29
CA LEU A 30 24.72 -26.15 -22.06
C LEU A 30 23.98 -25.37 -23.17
N ALA A 31 24.13 -25.78 -24.43
CA ALA A 31 23.52 -25.06 -25.55
C ALA A 31 21.99 -25.18 -25.53
N GLN A 32 21.48 -26.36 -25.18
CA GLN A 32 20.04 -26.58 -24.99
C GLN A 32 19.53 -25.84 -23.74
N GLY A 33 20.30 -25.85 -22.64
CA GLY A 33 19.99 -25.08 -21.45
C GLY A 33 19.78 -23.59 -21.72
N VAL A 34 20.68 -22.97 -22.49
CA VAL A 34 20.57 -21.54 -22.88
C VAL A 34 19.33 -21.28 -23.75
N LYS A 35 19.05 -22.13 -24.74
CA LYS A 35 17.84 -21.98 -25.60
C LYS A 35 16.55 -22.08 -24.77
N VAL A 36 16.47 -23.06 -23.88
CA VAL A 36 15.31 -23.27 -23.03
C VAL A 36 15.16 -22.13 -22.02
N ALA A 37 16.26 -21.61 -21.46
CA ALA A 37 16.23 -20.45 -20.59
C ALA A 37 15.63 -19.23 -21.27
N ALA A 38 16.09 -18.93 -22.50
CA ALA A 38 15.60 -17.80 -23.29
C ALA A 38 14.09 -17.94 -23.61
N LEU A 39 13.68 -19.12 -24.07
CA LEU A 39 12.29 -19.40 -24.41
C LEU A 39 11.38 -19.32 -23.16
N ALA A 40 11.79 -19.91 -22.04
CA ALA A 40 11.04 -19.88 -20.78
C ALA A 40 10.92 -18.44 -20.26
N THR A 41 12.00 -17.65 -20.29
CA THR A 41 11.97 -16.23 -19.91
C THR A 41 10.95 -15.46 -20.73
N LEU A 42 10.95 -15.64 -22.04
CA LEU A 42 10.02 -14.98 -22.96
C LEU A 42 8.57 -15.39 -22.67
N LEU A 43 8.29 -16.68 -22.57
CA LEU A 43 6.94 -17.21 -22.35
C LEU A 43 6.38 -16.76 -20.99
N VAL A 44 7.16 -16.86 -19.91
CA VAL A 44 6.75 -16.40 -18.58
C VAL A 44 6.53 -14.89 -18.57
N GLY A 45 7.41 -14.12 -19.24
CA GLY A 45 7.27 -12.67 -19.34
C GLY A 45 5.99 -12.25 -20.07
N VAL A 46 5.68 -12.88 -21.21
CA VAL A 46 4.45 -12.62 -21.97
C VAL A 46 3.22 -13.03 -21.15
N LEU A 47 3.22 -14.21 -20.54
CA LEU A 47 2.10 -14.69 -19.72
C LEU A 47 1.82 -13.76 -18.55
N MET A 48 2.86 -13.35 -17.82
CA MET A 48 2.75 -12.39 -16.73
C MET A 48 2.22 -11.04 -17.22
N ALA A 49 2.72 -10.53 -18.35
CA ALA A 49 2.25 -9.27 -18.92
C ALA A 49 0.76 -9.33 -19.30
N VAL A 50 0.33 -10.40 -19.97
CA VAL A 50 -1.07 -10.59 -20.41
C VAL A 50 -2.04 -10.71 -19.23
N ILE A 51 -1.62 -11.30 -18.11
CA ILE A 51 -2.48 -11.45 -16.93
C ILE A 51 -2.42 -10.22 -16.04
N ILE A 52 -1.23 -9.76 -15.68
CA ILE A 52 -1.05 -8.77 -14.63
C ILE A 52 -1.33 -7.35 -15.12
N ILE A 53 -0.97 -7.00 -16.36
CA ILE A 53 -1.21 -5.65 -16.88
C ILE A 53 -2.71 -5.32 -16.93
N PRO A 54 -3.61 -6.16 -17.47
CA PRO A 54 -5.05 -5.89 -17.44
C PRO A 54 -5.61 -5.78 -16.02
N ILE A 55 -5.17 -6.66 -15.11
CA ILE A 55 -5.60 -6.59 -13.70
C ILE A 55 -5.20 -5.25 -13.08
N GLN A 56 -3.97 -4.81 -13.30
CA GLN A 56 -3.48 -3.52 -12.78
C GLN A 56 -4.25 -2.35 -13.40
N LEU A 57 -4.43 -2.34 -14.73
CA LEU A 57 -5.19 -1.29 -15.41
C LEU A 57 -6.64 -1.22 -14.92
N PHE A 58 -7.29 -2.37 -14.72
CA PHE A 58 -8.64 -2.43 -14.19
C PHE A 58 -8.71 -1.92 -12.74
N ALA A 59 -7.77 -2.37 -11.88
CA ALA A 59 -7.72 -1.98 -10.48
C ALA A 59 -7.44 -0.48 -10.28
N THR A 60 -6.67 0.14 -11.20
CA THR A 60 -6.27 1.56 -11.11
C THR A 60 -7.08 2.50 -12.01
N ARG A 61 -8.05 1.98 -12.76
CA ARG A 61 -8.79 2.72 -13.80
C ARG A 61 -9.43 4.05 -13.33
N LYS A 62 -9.77 4.14 -12.03
CA LYS A 62 -10.39 5.32 -11.43
C LYS A 62 -9.45 6.11 -10.51
N LEU A 63 -8.17 5.74 -10.48
CA LEU A 63 -7.20 6.33 -9.55
C LEU A 63 -6.21 7.21 -10.31
N THR A 64 -5.83 8.31 -9.69
CA THR A 64 -4.73 9.14 -10.17
C THR A 64 -3.38 8.45 -9.95
N SER A 65 -2.34 8.90 -10.64
CA SER A 65 -0.98 8.35 -10.46
C SER A 65 -0.46 8.53 -9.02
N GLN A 66 -0.89 9.58 -8.32
CA GLN A 66 -0.57 9.81 -6.91
C GLN A 66 -1.25 8.79 -5.98
N GLU A 67 -2.52 8.44 -6.25
CA GLU A 67 -3.25 7.45 -5.46
C GLU A 67 -2.72 6.02 -5.63
N CYS A 68 -1.95 5.76 -6.69
CA CYS A 68 -1.29 4.47 -6.93
C CYS A 68 0.08 4.34 -6.23
N GLN A 69 0.55 5.37 -5.51
CA GLN A 69 1.81 5.27 -4.77
C GLN A 69 1.69 4.26 -3.63
N PRO A 70 2.74 3.45 -3.37
CA PRO A 70 2.72 2.44 -2.32
C PRO A 70 2.54 2.99 -0.90
N ARG A 71 2.84 4.26 -0.71
CA ARG A 71 2.62 4.96 0.57
C ARG A 71 1.80 6.20 0.32
N GLN A 72 0.78 6.37 1.14
CA GLN A 72 -0.11 7.52 1.13
C GLN A 72 -0.03 8.22 2.47
N SER A 73 -0.04 9.54 2.48
CA SER A 73 -0.08 10.33 3.70
C SER A 73 -1.01 11.51 3.51
N ARG A 74 -1.70 11.90 4.58
CA ARG A 74 -2.53 13.09 4.65
C ARG A 74 -2.35 13.76 6.00
N GLU A 75 -2.43 15.08 6.02
CA GLU A 75 -2.44 15.88 7.24
C GLU A 75 -3.73 16.67 7.30
N PHE A 76 -4.33 16.77 8.49
CA PHE A 76 -5.57 17.53 8.72
C PHE A 76 -5.65 17.96 10.17
N THR A 77 -6.47 18.96 10.43
CA THR A 77 -6.69 19.47 11.79
C THR A 77 -8.07 19.07 12.29
N VAL A 78 -8.13 18.66 13.55
CA VAL A 78 -9.37 18.29 14.25
C VAL A 78 -9.52 19.18 15.48
N ALA A 79 -10.73 19.68 15.73
CA ALA A 79 -11.07 20.39 16.95
C ALA A 79 -11.18 19.43 18.13
N GLY A 80 -10.61 19.80 19.26
CA GLY A 80 -10.68 19.00 20.48
C GLY A 80 -9.36 18.94 21.25
N THR A 81 -9.39 18.24 22.36
CA THR A 81 -8.16 17.94 23.13
C THR A 81 -7.42 16.77 22.48
N LEU A 82 -6.12 16.67 22.70
CA LEU A 82 -5.30 15.59 22.13
C LEU A 82 -5.85 14.20 22.47
N LEU A 83 -6.26 13.97 23.73
CA LEU A 83 -6.80 12.68 24.15
C LEU A 83 -8.15 12.39 23.49
N SER A 84 -9.06 13.37 23.44
CA SER A 84 -10.36 13.18 22.78
C SER A 84 -10.22 12.86 21.30
N VAL A 85 -9.25 13.49 20.61
CA VAL A 85 -8.98 13.23 19.21
C VAL A 85 -8.36 11.84 19.01
N LEU A 86 -7.44 11.41 19.88
CA LEU A 86 -6.88 10.05 19.81
C LEU A 86 -7.96 8.98 20.03
N ASP A 87 -8.84 9.15 21.02
CA ASP A 87 -9.96 8.23 21.27
C ASP A 87 -10.91 8.15 20.08
N LEU A 88 -11.20 9.29 19.47
CA LEU A 88 -12.04 9.37 18.29
C LEU A 88 -11.41 8.65 17.07
N LEU A 89 -10.12 8.83 16.85
CA LEU A 89 -9.36 8.14 15.79
C LEU A 89 -9.30 6.64 16.05
N TYR A 90 -9.08 6.23 17.30
CA TYR A 90 -9.12 4.83 17.70
C TYR A 90 -10.50 4.21 17.44
N LYS A 91 -11.58 4.90 17.82
CA LYS A 91 -12.96 4.47 17.56
C LYS A 91 -13.22 4.34 16.06
N ALA A 92 -12.83 5.35 15.27
CA ALA A 92 -12.99 5.30 13.82
C ALA A 92 -12.29 4.08 13.19
N LEU A 93 -11.06 3.77 13.62
CA LEU A 93 -10.32 2.60 13.14
C LEU A 93 -10.96 1.28 13.61
N SER A 94 -11.43 1.20 14.85
CA SER A 94 -12.03 -0.03 15.43
C SER A 94 -13.33 -0.45 14.73
N GLU A 95 -14.04 0.50 14.15
CA GLU A 95 -15.28 0.24 13.39
C GLU A 95 -15.03 -0.15 11.92
N LEU A 96 -13.77 -0.15 11.45
CA LEU A 96 -13.42 -0.57 10.09
C LEU A 96 -13.19 -2.08 10.04
N THR A 97 -14.01 -2.79 9.28
CA THR A 97 -14.03 -4.27 9.21
C THR A 97 -12.73 -4.89 8.68
N PHE A 98 -11.96 -4.13 7.92
CA PHE A 98 -10.68 -4.61 7.38
C PHE A 98 -9.49 -4.45 8.34
N ILE A 99 -9.68 -3.80 9.49
CA ILE A 99 -8.65 -3.70 10.53
C ILE A 99 -8.55 -5.03 11.29
N ARG A 100 -7.32 -5.47 11.53
CA ARG A 100 -6.98 -6.68 12.29
C ARG A 100 -6.59 -6.38 13.73
N SER A 101 -5.75 -5.38 13.93
CA SER A 101 -5.28 -4.95 15.25
C SER A 101 -5.02 -3.46 15.27
N ILE A 102 -5.21 -2.86 16.45
CA ILE A 102 -4.94 -1.45 16.72
C ILE A 102 -4.13 -1.38 17.99
N GLU A 103 -3.04 -0.64 17.96
CA GLU A 103 -2.16 -0.34 19.06
C GLU A 103 -2.13 1.19 19.22
N MET A 104 -2.59 1.70 20.39
CA MET A 104 -2.55 3.12 20.72
C MET A 104 -1.47 3.35 21.78
N ASN A 105 -0.59 4.31 21.54
CA ASN A 105 0.42 4.74 22.49
C ASN A 105 0.18 6.21 22.85
N ILE A 106 -0.24 6.46 24.09
CA ILE A 106 -0.58 7.80 24.60
C ILE A 106 0.69 8.66 24.76
N GLU A 107 1.81 8.06 25.17
CA GLU A 107 3.06 8.78 25.38
C GLU A 107 3.61 9.33 24.07
N SER A 108 3.66 8.49 23.03
CA SER A 108 4.08 8.91 21.68
C SER A 108 2.98 9.59 20.87
N LYS A 109 1.74 9.68 21.43
CA LYS A 109 0.59 10.32 20.77
C LYS A 109 0.32 9.73 19.40
N SER A 110 0.40 8.40 19.29
CA SER A 110 0.33 7.68 18.03
C SER A 110 -0.61 6.47 18.10
N ILE A 111 -1.15 6.11 16.93
CA ILE A 111 -1.94 4.90 16.75
C ILE A 111 -1.38 4.15 15.56
N ILE A 112 -1.16 2.85 15.72
CA ILE A 112 -0.75 1.94 14.65
C ILE A 112 -1.84 0.90 14.46
N ALA A 113 -2.43 0.86 13.28
CA ALA A 113 -3.41 -0.15 12.90
C ALA A 113 -2.85 -1.03 11.78
N LYS A 114 -3.08 -2.34 11.90
CA LYS A 114 -2.70 -3.33 10.87
C LYS A 114 -3.96 -3.86 10.22
N THR A 115 -3.97 -3.92 8.90
CA THR A 115 -5.09 -4.45 8.14
C THR A 115 -4.98 -5.97 7.97
N ARG A 116 -6.11 -6.60 7.63
CA ARG A 116 -6.12 -8.00 7.24
C ARG A 116 -5.45 -8.18 5.88
N MET A 117 -4.82 -9.33 5.70
CA MET A 117 -4.30 -9.74 4.39
C MET A 117 -5.45 -9.92 3.40
N SER A 118 -5.18 -9.60 2.14
CA SER A 118 -6.10 -9.82 1.02
C SER A 118 -5.36 -10.53 -0.11
N TRP A 119 -6.09 -10.98 -1.13
CA TRP A 119 -5.48 -11.58 -2.32
C TRP A 119 -4.52 -10.60 -3.06
N ALA A 120 -4.72 -9.28 -2.88
CA ALA A 120 -3.93 -8.24 -3.54
C ALA A 120 -2.81 -7.68 -2.65
N SER A 121 -2.76 -8.01 -1.35
CA SER A 121 -1.75 -7.48 -0.44
C SER A 121 -1.53 -8.36 0.79
N TYR A 122 -0.32 -8.31 1.31
CA TYR A 122 0.06 -8.95 2.58
C TYR A 122 -0.39 -8.15 3.82
N GLY A 123 -1.36 -7.24 3.65
CA GLY A 123 -1.82 -6.30 4.64
C GLY A 123 -1.06 -4.97 4.57
N GLU A 124 -1.67 -3.95 5.18
CA GLU A 124 -1.14 -2.59 5.27
C GLU A 124 -0.99 -2.17 6.73
N VAL A 125 -0.14 -1.19 6.94
CA VAL A 125 0.00 -0.49 8.22
C VAL A 125 -0.53 0.93 8.04
N ILE A 126 -1.51 1.29 8.86
CA ILE A 126 -2.00 2.66 9.00
C ILE A 126 -1.35 3.22 10.26
N ALA A 127 -0.56 4.28 10.12
CA ALA A 127 0.05 4.99 11.22
C ALA A 127 -0.56 6.39 11.34
N ILE A 128 -0.91 6.75 12.57
CA ILE A 128 -1.46 8.06 12.91
C ILE A 128 -0.56 8.68 13.97
N GLU A 129 -0.20 9.94 13.77
CA GLU A 129 0.50 10.80 14.71
C GLU A 129 -0.36 12.02 14.98
N ALA A 130 -0.53 12.39 16.25
CA ALA A 130 -1.33 13.53 16.65
C ALA A 130 -0.50 14.50 17.49
N ARG A 131 -0.61 15.80 17.21
CA ARG A 131 0.04 16.85 18.01
C ARG A 131 -0.88 18.03 18.23
N ALA A 132 -0.93 18.58 19.44
CA ALA A 132 -1.59 19.85 19.69
C ALA A 132 -0.81 20.97 18.98
N VAL A 133 -1.50 21.83 18.23
CA VAL A 133 -0.90 22.96 17.52
C VAL A 133 -1.39 24.29 18.08
N GLU A 134 -2.66 24.36 18.51
CA GLU A 134 -3.29 25.52 19.14
C GLU A 134 -4.22 25.03 20.24
N GLU A 135 -4.71 25.92 21.09
CA GLU A 135 -5.70 25.57 22.07
C GLU A 135 -6.97 25.05 21.38
N GLY A 136 -7.40 23.85 21.74
CA GLY A 136 -8.55 23.19 21.14
C GLY A 136 -8.37 22.68 19.71
N LYS A 137 -7.14 22.65 19.16
CA LYS A 137 -6.84 22.12 17.82
C LYS A 137 -5.71 21.13 17.83
N VAL A 138 -5.91 20.02 17.18
CA VAL A 138 -4.95 18.91 17.05
C VAL A 138 -4.64 18.67 15.57
N LEU A 139 -3.38 18.77 15.18
CA LEU A 139 -2.91 18.33 13.88
C LEU A 139 -2.74 16.82 13.90
N VAL A 140 -3.35 16.17 12.94
CA VAL A 140 -3.30 14.72 12.74
C VAL A 140 -2.61 14.44 11.42
N LYS A 141 -1.56 13.64 11.48
CA LYS A 141 -0.92 13.03 10.31
C LYS A 141 -1.29 11.58 10.24
N ILE A 142 -1.94 11.17 9.15
CA ILE A 142 -2.28 9.78 8.89
C ILE A 142 -1.53 9.29 7.66
N SER A 143 -0.97 8.10 7.76
CA SER A 143 -0.30 7.44 6.64
C SER A 143 -0.75 6.00 6.51
N SER A 144 -0.78 5.48 5.29
CA SER A 144 -1.02 4.08 4.99
C SER A 144 0.07 3.57 4.05
N GLY A 145 0.63 2.42 4.36
CA GLY A 145 1.67 1.79 3.56
C GLY A 145 1.65 0.26 3.70
N PRO A 146 2.33 -0.46 2.79
CA PRO A 146 2.37 -1.92 2.82
C PRO A 146 3.10 -2.42 4.07
N ALA A 147 2.57 -3.48 4.69
CA ALA A 147 3.24 -4.17 5.79
C ALA A 147 4.52 -4.87 5.32
N ALA A 148 4.52 -5.39 4.10
CA ALA A 148 5.68 -6.04 3.49
C ALA A 148 6.56 -5.01 2.76
N LYS A 149 7.85 -4.95 3.10
CA LYS A 149 8.82 -4.01 2.51
C LYS A 149 9.00 -4.16 0.99
N PHE A 150 8.69 -5.33 0.45
CA PHE A 150 8.87 -5.69 -0.96
C PHE A 150 7.63 -5.45 -1.83
N THR A 151 6.59 -4.80 -1.31
CA THR A 151 5.40 -4.51 -2.10
C THR A 151 5.72 -3.50 -3.19
N VAL A 152 5.62 -3.94 -4.44
CA VAL A 152 5.98 -3.17 -5.64
C VAL A 152 4.80 -2.39 -6.19
N ALA A 153 3.59 -2.89 -6.01
CA ALA A 153 2.37 -2.28 -6.50
C ALA A 153 1.30 -2.26 -5.40
N ASP A 154 0.62 -1.14 -5.26
CA ASP A 154 -0.39 -0.92 -4.22
C ASP A 154 -1.83 -1.07 -4.74
N TYR A 155 -2.04 -0.98 -6.05
CA TYR A 155 -3.38 -0.98 -6.68
C TYR A 155 -4.36 0.03 -6.03
N GLY A 156 -3.85 1.13 -5.45
CA GLY A 156 -4.61 2.15 -4.75
C GLY A 156 -5.21 1.70 -3.41
N LYS A 157 -4.72 0.61 -2.82
CA LYS A 157 -5.23 0.09 -1.55
C LYS A 157 -5.00 1.06 -0.41
N ASN A 158 -3.80 1.67 -0.35
CA ASN A 158 -3.46 2.63 0.70
C ASN A 158 -4.27 3.92 0.60
N ALA A 159 -4.55 4.42 -0.61
CA ALA A 159 -5.45 5.55 -0.80
C ALA A 159 -6.87 5.23 -0.31
N ARG A 160 -7.40 4.05 -0.66
CA ARG A 160 -8.72 3.59 -0.19
C ARG A 160 -8.78 3.40 1.33
N ASN A 161 -7.71 2.93 1.95
CA ASN A 161 -7.64 2.82 3.40
C ASN A 161 -7.79 4.19 4.07
N LEU A 162 -7.04 5.21 3.61
CA LEU A 162 -7.17 6.57 4.12
C LEU A 162 -8.57 7.12 3.88
N GLN A 163 -9.12 6.95 2.68
CA GLN A 163 -10.47 7.40 2.37
C GLN A 163 -11.52 6.77 3.29
N ALA A 164 -11.41 5.47 3.58
CA ALA A 164 -12.31 4.79 4.51
C ALA A 164 -12.24 5.38 5.93
N VAL A 165 -11.04 5.71 6.42
CA VAL A 165 -10.87 6.37 7.71
C VAL A 165 -11.53 7.76 7.71
N PHE A 166 -11.34 8.56 6.64
CA PHE A 166 -11.96 9.88 6.53
C PHE A 166 -13.49 9.81 6.49
N ILE A 167 -14.06 8.88 5.71
CA ILE A 167 -15.51 8.66 5.68
C ILE A 167 -16.01 8.32 7.08
N LYS A 168 -15.27 7.47 7.81
CA LYS A 168 -15.67 7.07 9.16
C LYS A 168 -15.59 8.23 10.14
N LEU A 169 -14.55 9.05 10.10
CA LEU A 169 -14.45 10.27 10.90
C LEU A 169 -15.62 11.22 10.62
N SER A 170 -15.96 11.42 9.36
CA SER A 170 -17.11 12.25 8.97
C SER A 170 -18.44 11.69 9.53
N THR A 171 -18.63 10.37 9.54
CA THR A 171 -19.85 9.75 10.15
C THR A 171 -19.90 9.89 11.67
N LEU A 172 -18.76 10.07 12.31
CA LEU A 172 -18.65 10.37 13.75
C LEU A 172 -18.79 11.86 14.09
N GLY A 173 -19.14 12.69 13.10
CA GLY A 173 -19.35 14.12 13.28
C GLY A 173 -18.07 14.94 13.37
N VAL A 174 -16.93 14.38 12.94
CA VAL A 174 -15.65 15.10 12.91
C VAL A 174 -15.63 16.03 11.70
N GLU A 175 -15.63 17.32 11.98
CA GLU A 175 -15.35 18.32 10.94
C GLU A 175 -13.84 18.31 10.66
N VAL A 176 -13.44 17.65 9.57
CA VAL A 176 -12.05 17.66 9.10
C VAL A 176 -11.83 18.98 8.36
N VAL A 177 -11.18 19.92 9.02
CA VAL A 177 -10.77 21.17 8.38
C VAL A 177 -9.62 20.86 7.43
N GLN A 178 -9.95 20.76 6.16
CA GLN A 178 -9.15 20.51 4.95
C GLN A 178 -7.82 19.76 5.12
N PRO A 179 -7.61 18.69 4.35
CA PRO A 179 -6.29 18.09 4.23
C PRO A 179 -5.36 19.13 3.58
N ILE A 180 -4.31 19.52 4.27
CA ILE A 180 -3.18 20.20 3.64
C ILE A 180 -2.54 19.15 2.76
N ASP A 181 -2.67 19.28 1.44
CA ASP A 181 -1.99 18.41 0.48
C ASP A 181 -0.48 18.51 0.73
N ALA A 182 0.11 17.50 1.36
CA ALA A 182 1.53 17.44 1.70
C ALA A 182 2.46 17.30 0.47
N ASN A 183 1.98 17.60 -0.73
CA ASN A 183 2.69 17.44 -1.99
C ASN A 183 3.00 18.76 -2.72
N LEU A 184 3.11 19.89 -1.99
CA LEU A 184 3.52 21.18 -2.57
C LEU A 184 4.93 21.63 -2.12
N THR A 185 5.80 20.71 -1.72
CA THR A 185 7.23 20.99 -1.52
C THR A 185 8.09 19.99 -2.24
#